data_cd22ba7364b11fb4cb592cb8845cdb6e
#
_entry.id   cd22ba7364b11fb4cb592cb8845cdb6e
#
_cell.length_a   1.000
_cell.length_b   1.000
_cell.length_c   1.000
_cell.angle_alpha   90.00
_cell.angle_beta   90.00
_cell.angle_gamma   90.00
#
_symmetry.space_group_name_H-M   'P 1'
#
loop_
_entity.id
_entity.type
_entity.pdbx_description
1 polymer ?
#
loop_
_entity_poly.entity_id
_entity_poly.type
_entity_poly.pdbx_seq_one_letter_code
_entity_poly.pdbx_strand_id
1 'polypeptide(L)'
;MADFYDGETYDANIDIEKINYHKASYEKLRINPKLLLDYGASVIAHETMLPISVDKLNNKYIVDFGQNFAGVVSLKIKNASKGQTIIVKHAEVLNKNGDLNTVFLRSAKATLTYICKQGDQEFSPTLTYMGFRYISVEGIDINQIEIKGIALYSDVEQVGDFECSNPLINRLQQNIIWSSKSNFVDIPTDCPQRDERLGWT
;
A
#
# COMPACT_ATOMS: atom_id res chain seq x y z
N MET A 1 4.52 11.47 9.46
CA MET A 1 3.97 12.31 8.38
C MET A 1 3.39 11.36 7.34
N ALA A 2 2.20 11.63 6.83
CA ALA A 2 1.57 10.80 5.80
C ALA A 2 1.02 11.69 4.68
N ASP A 3 1.05 11.17 3.47
CA ASP A 3 0.46 11.71 2.27
C ASP A 3 -0.11 10.57 1.45
N PHE A 4 -1.28 10.78 0.86
CA PHE A 4 -2.03 9.72 0.20
C PHE A 4 -1.31 9.14 -1.03
N TYR A 5 -0.51 9.95 -1.73
CA TYR A 5 0.26 9.55 -2.91
C TYR A 5 1.73 9.30 -2.61
N ASP A 6 2.31 10.13 -1.74
CA ASP A 6 3.73 10.05 -1.42
C ASP A 6 4.04 8.90 -0.47
N GLY A 7 3.10 8.57 0.42
CA GLY A 7 3.25 7.49 1.37
C GLY A 7 3.32 7.95 2.82
N GLU A 8 3.90 7.12 3.68
CA GLU A 8 3.92 7.34 5.12
C GLU A 8 5.34 7.25 5.67
N THR A 9 5.69 8.22 6.53
CA THR A 9 6.88 8.15 7.37
C THR A 9 6.46 7.95 8.81
N TYR A 10 6.87 6.83 9.40
CA TYR A 10 6.58 6.47 10.78
C TYR A 10 7.86 6.31 11.59
N ASP A 11 7.95 7.01 12.72
CA ASP A 11 9.06 6.87 13.67
C ASP A 11 8.57 6.18 14.93
N ALA A 12 8.97 4.92 15.11
CA ALA A 12 8.60 4.10 16.26
C ALA A 12 9.26 4.55 17.59
N ASN A 13 10.18 5.53 17.54
CA ASN A 13 10.81 6.11 18.74
C ASN A 13 9.99 7.27 19.31
N ILE A 14 9.00 7.80 18.59
CA ILE A 14 8.14 8.88 19.06
C ILE A 14 7.15 8.31 20.07
N ASP A 15 7.26 8.76 21.31
CA ASP A 15 6.30 8.45 22.36
C ASP A 15 5.18 9.51 22.35
N ILE A 16 4.03 9.14 21.80
CA ILE A 16 2.89 10.06 21.65
C ILE A 16 2.34 10.56 22.99
N GLU A 17 2.54 9.82 24.09
CA GLU A 17 2.12 10.25 25.43
C GLU A 17 3.00 11.39 25.97
N LYS A 18 4.22 11.52 25.44
CA LYS A 18 5.18 12.57 25.84
C LYS A 18 5.21 13.78 24.90
N ILE A 19 4.37 13.81 23.88
CA ILE A 19 4.26 14.96 22.99
C ILE A 19 3.57 16.11 23.73
N ASN A 20 4.16 17.30 23.71
CA ASN A 20 3.50 18.51 24.18
C ASN A 20 2.42 18.93 23.17
N TYR A 21 1.18 18.60 23.47
CA TYR A 21 0.04 19.02 22.65
C TYR A 21 -0.27 20.49 22.88
N HIS A 22 -0.49 21.22 21.82
CA HIS A 22 -1.05 22.56 21.88
C HIS A 22 -2.58 22.51 21.84
N LYS A 23 -3.23 23.46 22.51
CA LYS A 23 -4.69 23.59 22.43
C LYS A 23 -5.10 23.84 20.99
N ALA A 24 -6.01 23.02 20.46
CA ALA A 24 -6.56 23.22 19.13
C ALA A 24 -7.30 24.57 19.05
N SER A 25 -7.15 25.27 17.94
CA SER A 25 -7.96 26.45 17.63
C SER A 25 -9.27 26.02 16.96
N TYR A 26 -10.34 26.70 17.31
CA TYR A 26 -11.63 26.54 16.64
C TYR A 26 -11.73 27.56 15.51
N GLU A 27 -12.01 27.10 14.30
CA GLU A 27 -12.31 27.95 13.18
C GLU A 27 -13.75 27.73 12.71
N LYS A 28 -14.50 28.85 12.59
CA LYS A 28 -15.88 28.78 12.10
C LYS A 28 -15.87 28.67 10.57
N LEU A 29 -16.35 27.54 10.08
CA LEU A 29 -16.52 27.34 8.64
C LEU A 29 -17.55 28.33 8.09
N ARG A 30 -17.29 28.86 6.89
CA ARG A 30 -18.23 29.74 6.15
C ARG A 30 -19.37 28.97 5.51
N ILE A 31 -19.25 27.65 5.45
CA ILE A 31 -20.26 26.72 4.95
C ILE A 31 -20.81 25.89 6.10
N ASN A 32 -22.06 25.49 5.99
CA ASN A 32 -22.70 24.60 6.94
C ASN A 32 -22.99 23.23 6.28
N PRO A 33 -21.97 22.38 6.13
CA PRO A 33 -22.15 21.10 5.47
C PRO A 33 -23.05 20.20 6.28
N LYS A 34 -23.89 19.43 5.60
CA LYS A 34 -24.67 18.37 6.23
C LYS A 34 -23.76 17.15 6.43
N LEU A 35 -23.61 16.72 7.66
CA LEU A 35 -22.94 15.46 7.97
C LEU A 35 -23.90 14.32 7.66
N LEU A 36 -23.45 13.37 6.87
CA LEU A 36 -24.16 12.14 6.52
C LEU A 36 -23.32 10.95 7.01
N LEU A 37 -24.01 9.84 7.32
CA LEU A 37 -23.34 8.58 7.51
C LEU A 37 -22.82 8.10 6.15
N ASP A 38 -21.67 7.46 6.18
CA ASP A 38 -21.19 6.67 5.03
C ASP A 38 -22.14 5.49 4.83
N TYR A 39 -22.67 5.36 3.61
CA TYR A 39 -23.58 4.30 3.19
C TYR A 39 -22.99 3.41 2.10
N GLY A 40 -21.73 3.64 1.75
CA GLY A 40 -20.96 2.79 0.84
C GLY A 40 -20.47 1.51 1.50
N ALA A 41 -19.96 0.60 0.70
CA ALA A 41 -19.27 -0.57 1.19
C ALA A 41 -17.91 -0.14 1.77
N SER A 42 -17.66 -0.47 3.04
CA SER A 42 -16.40 -0.11 3.71
C SER A 42 -15.20 -0.73 3.01
N VAL A 43 -14.11 0.01 2.93
CA VAL A 43 -12.81 -0.53 2.50
C VAL A 43 -12.23 -1.35 3.63
N ILE A 44 -11.98 -2.62 3.38
CA ILE A 44 -11.43 -3.55 4.36
C ILE A 44 -10.22 -4.31 3.80
N ALA A 45 -9.49 -4.98 4.68
CA ALA A 45 -8.44 -5.92 4.30
C ALA A 45 -9.05 -7.24 3.84
N HIS A 46 -8.60 -7.71 2.67
CA HIS A 46 -9.06 -8.95 2.07
C HIS A 46 -7.91 -9.97 1.97
N GLU A 47 -7.40 -10.22 0.77
CA GLU A 47 -6.39 -11.25 0.55
C GLU A 47 -5.03 -10.83 1.10
N THR A 48 -4.32 -11.81 1.67
CA THR A 48 -2.90 -11.68 2.02
C THR A 48 -2.05 -12.26 0.90
N MET A 49 -1.21 -11.42 0.30
CA MET A 49 -0.25 -11.80 -0.73
C MET A 49 1.10 -12.10 -0.11
N LEU A 50 1.58 -13.34 -0.30
CA LEU A 50 2.94 -13.70 0.08
C LEU A 50 3.89 -13.46 -1.11
N PRO A 51 5.14 -13.08 -0.86
CA PRO A 51 6.15 -12.99 -1.90
C PRO A 51 6.32 -14.31 -2.65
N ILE A 52 6.33 -14.28 -3.97
CA ILE A 52 6.68 -15.42 -4.83
C ILE A 52 8.17 -15.45 -5.18
N SER A 53 8.84 -14.29 -5.15
CA SER A 53 10.30 -14.18 -5.21
C SER A 53 10.81 -12.99 -4.42
N VAL A 54 12.07 -13.09 -3.99
CA VAL A 54 12.83 -12.01 -3.36
C VAL A 54 14.25 -12.05 -3.96
N ASP A 55 14.58 -11.03 -4.71
CA ASP A 55 15.86 -10.94 -5.44
C ASP A 55 16.70 -9.79 -4.90
N LYS A 56 17.98 -10.03 -4.66
CA LYS A 56 18.90 -8.98 -4.23
C LYS A 56 19.38 -8.17 -5.43
N LEU A 57 19.18 -6.87 -5.39
CA LEU A 57 19.65 -5.92 -6.40
C LEU A 57 20.46 -4.81 -5.72
N ASN A 58 21.79 -4.86 -5.85
CA ASN A 58 22.71 -3.93 -5.18
C ASN A 58 22.51 -3.91 -3.64
N ASN A 59 22.10 -2.76 -3.09
CA ASN A 59 21.87 -2.53 -1.65
C ASN A 59 20.40 -2.71 -1.21
N LYS A 60 19.55 -3.24 -2.08
CA LYS A 60 18.13 -3.44 -1.83
C LYS A 60 17.65 -4.83 -2.24
N TYR A 61 16.48 -5.19 -1.79
CA TYR A 61 15.77 -6.40 -2.22
C TYR A 61 14.56 -6.00 -3.04
N ILE A 62 14.35 -6.70 -4.16
CA ILE A 62 13.13 -6.59 -4.98
C ILE A 62 12.26 -7.78 -4.65
N VAL A 63 11.03 -7.50 -4.27
CA VAL A 63 10.03 -8.50 -3.88
C VAL A 63 8.91 -8.52 -4.92
N ASP A 64 8.59 -9.69 -5.45
CA ASP A 64 7.44 -9.92 -6.36
C ASP A 64 6.31 -10.62 -5.60
N PHE A 65 5.12 -10.05 -5.58
CA PHE A 65 3.92 -10.68 -5.02
C PHE A 65 3.14 -11.53 -6.04
N GLY A 66 3.56 -11.54 -7.31
CA GLY A 66 2.93 -12.33 -8.37
C GLY A 66 1.61 -11.77 -8.90
N GLN A 67 0.97 -10.89 -8.17
CA GLN A 67 -0.30 -10.23 -8.50
C GLN A 67 -0.18 -8.71 -8.33
N ASN A 68 -0.69 -7.94 -9.28
CA ASN A 68 -0.86 -6.49 -9.12
C ASN A 68 -2.16 -6.23 -8.34
N PHE A 69 -2.10 -5.42 -7.30
CA PHE A 69 -3.24 -5.12 -6.44
C PHE A 69 -3.12 -3.74 -5.77
N ALA A 70 -4.23 -3.20 -5.32
CA ALA A 70 -4.26 -2.05 -4.42
C ALA A 70 -4.21 -2.52 -2.96
N GLY A 71 -3.37 -1.91 -2.14
CA GLY A 71 -3.26 -2.31 -0.75
C GLY A 71 -2.04 -1.74 -0.05
N VAL A 72 -1.64 -2.41 1.01
CA VAL A 72 -0.52 -2.04 1.85
C VAL A 72 0.45 -3.21 2.05
N VAL A 73 1.67 -2.90 2.48
CA VAL A 73 2.60 -3.91 2.97
C VAL A 73 2.55 -3.98 4.49
N SER A 74 2.62 -5.19 5.02
CA SER A 74 2.84 -5.45 6.44
C SER A 74 4.25 -6.00 6.62
N LEU A 75 4.99 -5.40 7.54
CA LEU A 75 6.38 -5.73 7.85
C LEU A 75 6.45 -6.24 9.29
N LYS A 76 7.01 -7.44 9.48
CA LYS A 76 7.39 -7.95 10.79
C LYS A 76 8.90 -7.99 10.88
N ILE A 77 9.47 -7.15 11.73
CA ILE A 77 10.89 -6.84 11.82
C ILE A 77 11.45 -7.47 13.07
N LYS A 78 12.57 -8.20 12.96
CA LYS A 78 13.26 -8.86 14.06
C LYS A 78 14.59 -8.20 14.36
N ASN A 79 14.89 -8.03 15.65
CA ASN A 79 16.19 -7.52 16.15
C ASN A 79 16.62 -6.19 15.52
N ALA A 80 15.70 -5.27 15.27
CA ALA A 80 16.04 -3.97 14.72
C ALA A 80 16.86 -3.13 15.70
N SER A 81 17.77 -2.33 15.18
CA SER A 81 18.51 -1.33 15.95
C SER A 81 17.70 -0.03 16.03
N LYS A 82 17.81 0.65 17.18
CA LYS A 82 17.17 1.97 17.34
C LYS A 82 17.65 2.96 16.28
N GLY A 83 16.74 3.60 15.58
CA GLY A 83 17.03 4.56 14.50
C GLY A 83 17.34 3.89 13.14
N GLN A 84 17.38 2.57 13.06
CA GLN A 84 17.48 1.87 11.78
C GLN A 84 16.30 2.28 10.89
N THR A 85 16.59 2.71 9.67
CA THR A 85 15.59 3.20 8.74
C THR A 85 15.36 2.18 7.62
N ILE A 86 14.11 1.73 7.48
CA ILE A 86 13.68 0.83 6.41
C ILE A 86 12.88 1.67 5.41
N ILE A 87 13.24 1.56 4.14
CA ILE A 87 12.55 2.26 3.04
C ILE A 87 11.92 1.20 2.14
N VAL A 88 10.62 1.34 1.90
CA VAL A 88 9.86 0.49 0.98
C VAL A 88 9.27 1.35 -0.11
N LYS A 89 9.63 1.07 -1.37
CA LYS A 89 9.06 1.71 -2.55
C LYS A 89 8.21 0.72 -3.33
N HIS A 90 7.18 1.20 -3.99
CA HIS A 90 6.20 0.38 -4.68
C HIS A 90 6.19 0.66 -6.17
N ALA A 91 5.93 -0.36 -6.99
CA ALA A 91 5.70 -0.23 -8.43
C ALA A 91 4.89 -1.43 -8.96
N GLU A 92 4.22 -1.23 -10.09
CA GLU A 92 3.46 -2.28 -10.78
C GLU A 92 4.32 -3.13 -11.70
N VAL A 93 5.42 -2.59 -12.22
CA VAL A 93 6.30 -3.23 -13.19
C VAL A 93 7.77 -2.95 -12.88
N LEU A 94 8.64 -3.81 -13.42
CA LEU A 94 10.09 -3.65 -13.34
C LEU A 94 10.65 -3.08 -14.64
N ASN A 95 11.79 -2.40 -14.54
CA ASN A 95 12.66 -2.05 -15.65
C ASN A 95 13.40 -3.30 -16.19
N LYS A 96 14.02 -3.17 -17.35
CA LYS A 96 14.82 -4.26 -17.96
C LYS A 96 16.00 -4.74 -17.08
N ASN A 97 16.48 -3.90 -16.19
CA ASN A 97 17.56 -4.22 -15.24
C ASN A 97 17.06 -4.85 -13.94
N GLY A 98 15.76 -5.14 -13.82
CA GLY A 98 15.14 -5.73 -12.63
C GLY A 98 14.80 -4.73 -11.51
N ASP A 99 15.04 -3.44 -11.69
CA ASP A 99 14.65 -2.42 -10.72
C ASP A 99 13.21 -1.95 -10.92
N LEU A 100 12.63 -1.33 -9.88
CA LEU A 100 11.28 -0.76 -9.96
C LEU A 100 11.17 0.28 -11.09
N ASN A 101 10.13 0.18 -11.88
CA ASN A 101 9.79 1.21 -12.85
C ASN A 101 8.80 2.20 -12.22
N THR A 102 9.30 3.35 -11.82
CA THR A 102 8.53 4.39 -11.14
C THR A 102 7.99 5.47 -12.08
N VAL A 103 8.25 5.37 -13.38
CA VAL A 103 7.79 6.38 -14.38
C VAL A 103 6.26 6.50 -14.39
N PHE A 104 5.56 5.38 -14.17
CA PHE A 104 4.10 5.34 -14.15
C PHE A 104 3.47 5.94 -12.88
N LEU A 105 4.26 6.26 -11.87
CA LEU A 105 3.77 6.91 -10.64
C LEU A 105 3.53 8.42 -10.84
N ARG A 106 4.06 9.00 -11.91
CA ARG A 106 4.07 10.46 -12.16
C ARG A 106 4.74 11.21 -11.00
N SER A 107 4.01 12.06 -10.27
CA SER A 107 4.55 12.81 -9.13
C SER A 107 4.45 12.04 -7.80
N ALA A 108 3.68 10.96 -7.73
CA ALA A 108 3.56 10.13 -6.53
C ALA A 108 4.88 9.42 -6.20
N LYS A 109 5.28 9.41 -4.94
CA LYS A 109 6.51 8.73 -4.49
C LYS A 109 6.30 7.29 -4.10
N ALA A 110 5.07 6.92 -3.71
CA ALA A 110 4.67 5.58 -3.29
C ALA A 110 5.71 4.92 -2.35
N THR A 111 6.16 5.67 -1.35
CA THR A 111 7.29 5.31 -0.49
C THR A 111 6.87 5.28 0.97
N LEU A 112 7.20 4.17 1.66
CA LEU A 112 7.08 4.07 3.11
C LEU A 112 8.47 4.20 3.72
N THR A 113 8.57 4.97 4.80
CA THR A 113 9.78 5.09 5.59
C THR A 113 9.46 4.73 7.03
N TYR A 114 10.10 3.69 7.53
CA TYR A 114 9.93 3.22 8.89
C TYR A 114 11.23 3.38 9.68
N ILE A 115 11.21 4.18 10.74
CA ILE A 115 12.33 4.38 11.66
C ILE A 115 12.11 3.50 12.87
N CYS A 116 12.93 2.45 13.02
CA CYS A 116 12.76 1.41 14.01
C CYS A 116 13.11 1.91 15.44
N LYS A 117 12.36 1.42 16.42
CA LYS A 117 12.83 1.34 17.80
C LYS A 117 13.72 0.11 17.97
N GLN A 118 14.31 -0.08 19.15
CA GLN A 118 15.09 -1.26 19.46
C GLN A 118 14.21 -2.51 19.57
N GLY A 119 14.65 -3.62 18.95
CA GLY A 119 14.06 -4.96 19.10
C GLY A 119 13.01 -5.30 18.03
N ASP A 120 12.16 -6.27 18.36
CA ASP A 120 11.14 -6.79 17.44
C ASP A 120 9.96 -5.82 17.35
N GLN A 121 9.41 -5.66 16.14
CA GLN A 121 8.30 -4.75 15.90
C GLN A 121 7.56 -5.08 14.62
N GLU A 122 6.33 -4.59 14.52
CA GLU A 122 5.50 -4.72 13.34
C GLU A 122 5.09 -3.34 12.84
N PHE A 123 4.98 -3.20 11.52
CA PHE A 123 4.53 -1.97 10.88
C PHE A 123 3.65 -2.30 9.68
N SER A 124 2.57 -1.57 9.56
CA SER A 124 1.74 -1.47 8.36
C SER A 124 1.23 -0.04 8.27
N PRO A 125 1.28 0.62 7.11
CA PRO A 125 0.76 1.98 6.98
C PRO A 125 -0.75 2.01 7.21
N THR A 126 -1.25 3.12 7.77
CA THR A 126 -2.67 3.29 8.08
C THR A 126 -3.31 4.49 7.37
N LEU A 127 -2.51 5.39 6.83
CA LEU A 127 -2.98 6.66 6.25
C LEU A 127 -2.72 6.76 4.75
N THR A 128 -2.36 5.66 4.12
CA THR A 128 -2.14 5.55 2.67
C THR A 128 -2.36 4.12 2.20
N TYR A 129 -2.53 3.93 0.90
CA TYR A 129 -2.42 2.65 0.22
C TYR A 129 -1.73 2.84 -1.13
N MET A 130 -1.24 1.76 -1.74
CA MET A 130 -0.50 1.81 -3.00
C MET A 130 -1.07 0.79 -3.99
N GLY A 131 -0.92 1.07 -5.30
CA GLY A 131 -1.11 0.07 -6.35
C GLY A 131 0.24 -0.52 -6.73
N PHE A 132 0.43 -1.82 -6.58
CA PHE A 132 1.72 -2.45 -6.81
C PHE A 132 1.64 -3.97 -7.01
N ARG A 133 2.63 -4.50 -7.68
CA ARG A 133 3.00 -5.91 -7.69
C ARG A 133 4.37 -6.11 -7.06
N TYR A 134 5.25 -5.12 -7.23
CA TYR A 134 6.64 -5.18 -6.79
C TYR A 134 6.90 -4.13 -5.73
N ILE A 135 7.76 -4.48 -4.78
CA ILE A 135 8.34 -3.50 -3.87
C ILE A 135 9.86 -3.61 -3.87
N SER A 136 10.54 -2.52 -3.56
CA SER A 136 11.94 -2.57 -3.13
C SER A 136 12.02 -2.31 -1.64
N VAL A 137 12.91 -3.03 -0.95
CA VAL A 137 13.16 -2.90 0.48
C VAL A 137 14.64 -2.60 0.70
N GLU A 138 14.90 -1.51 1.42
CA GLU A 138 16.26 -1.03 1.75
C GLU A 138 16.41 -0.86 3.27
N GLY A 139 17.63 -0.92 3.79
CA GLY A 139 17.95 -0.61 5.19
C GLY A 139 17.82 -1.78 6.17
N ILE A 140 17.54 -3.00 5.68
CA ILE A 140 17.44 -4.19 6.52
C ILE A 140 17.91 -5.44 5.75
N ASP A 141 18.43 -6.45 6.48
CA ASP A 141 18.66 -7.77 5.91
C ASP A 141 17.33 -8.54 5.75
N ILE A 142 17.17 -9.24 4.63
CA ILE A 142 15.94 -9.98 4.33
C ILE A 142 15.63 -11.07 5.35
N ASN A 143 16.63 -11.61 6.03
CA ASN A 143 16.45 -12.61 7.08
C ASN A 143 15.87 -12.03 8.38
N GLN A 144 15.88 -10.71 8.52
CA GLN A 144 15.34 -10.00 9.68
C GLN A 144 13.92 -9.47 9.46
N ILE A 145 13.32 -9.69 8.29
CA ILE A 145 12.03 -9.13 7.95
C ILE A 145 11.12 -10.17 7.29
N GLU A 146 9.90 -10.28 7.79
CA GLU A 146 8.79 -10.96 7.09
C GLU A 146 7.93 -9.89 6.42
N ILE A 147 7.59 -10.12 5.15
CA ILE A 147 6.87 -9.16 4.30
C ILE A 147 5.60 -9.82 3.79
N LYS A 148 4.48 -9.12 3.90
CA LYS A 148 3.18 -9.52 3.34
C LYS A 148 2.57 -8.33 2.62
N GLY A 149 1.93 -8.57 1.48
CA GLY A 149 1.01 -7.63 0.87
C GLY A 149 -0.41 -7.90 1.41
N ILE A 150 -1.18 -6.86 1.65
CA ILE A 150 -2.57 -6.94 2.08
C ILE A 150 -3.41 -6.16 1.09
N ALA A 151 -4.27 -6.85 0.35
CA ALA A 151 -5.18 -6.21 -0.60
C ALA A 151 -6.26 -5.43 0.16
N LEU A 152 -6.51 -4.19 -0.26
CA LEU A 152 -7.53 -3.30 0.29
C LEU A 152 -8.50 -2.90 -0.82
N TYR A 153 -9.79 -3.16 -0.62
CA TYR A 153 -10.86 -2.72 -1.51
C TYR A 153 -12.21 -2.74 -0.79
N SER A 154 -13.21 -2.11 -1.39
CA SER A 154 -14.57 -2.07 -0.85
C SER A 154 -15.15 -3.47 -0.71
N ASP A 155 -15.81 -3.75 0.41
CA ASP A 155 -16.42 -5.04 0.73
C ASP A 155 -17.68 -5.28 -0.10
N VAL A 156 -17.46 -5.57 -1.39
CA VAL A 156 -18.51 -5.83 -2.37
C VAL A 156 -18.56 -7.33 -2.67
N GLU A 157 -19.74 -7.92 -2.52
CA GLU A 157 -19.95 -9.34 -2.79
C GLU A 157 -19.82 -9.67 -4.29
N GLN A 158 -19.09 -10.73 -4.60
CA GLN A 158 -19.07 -11.30 -5.94
C GLN A 158 -20.34 -12.16 -6.13
N VAL A 159 -21.24 -11.70 -7.00
CA VAL A 159 -22.56 -12.35 -7.22
C VAL A 159 -22.60 -13.27 -8.43
N GLY A 160 -21.48 -13.46 -9.14
CA GLY A 160 -21.42 -14.33 -10.33
C GLY A 160 -20.04 -14.84 -10.63
N ASP A 161 -19.97 -15.98 -11.30
CA ASP A 161 -18.77 -16.63 -11.74
C ASP A 161 -18.80 -16.83 -13.26
N PHE A 162 -17.62 -16.87 -13.87
CA PHE A 162 -17.45 -17.16 -15.29
C PHE A 162 -16.29 -18.11 -15.49
N GLU A 163 -16.55 -19.19 -16.22
CA GLU A 163 -15.54 -20.14 -16.69
C GLU A 163 -15.89 -20.62 -18.09
N CYS A 164 -14.87 -20.82 -18.94
CA CYS A 164 -15.02 -21.42 -20.25
C CYS A 164 -13.82 -22.33 -20.58
N SER A 165 -13.90 -23.06 -21.70
CA SER A 165 -12.86 -23.98 -22.16
C SER A 165 -11.56 -23.30 -22.59
N ASN A 166 -11.56 -21.98 -22.83
CA ASN A 166 -10.36 -21.23 -23.23
C ASN A 166 -9.64 -20.61 -22.02
N PRO A 167 -8.43 -21.10 -21.67
CA PRO A 167 -7.70 -20.62 -20.51
C PRO A 167 -7.29 -19.13 -20.59
N LEU A 168 -7.12 -18.59 -21.80
CA LEU A 168 -6.78 -17.16 -21.96
C LEU A 168 -7.97 -16.27 -21.61
N ILE A 169 -9.20 -16.69 -21.92
CA ILE A 169 -10.40 -15.95 -21.54
C ILE A 169 -10.64 -16.04 -20.05
N ASN A 170 -10.42 -17.21 -19.42
CA ASN A 170 -10.49 -17.35 -17.97
C ASN A 170 -9.44 -16.46 -17.29
N ARG A 171 -8.21 -16.39 -17.83
CA ARG A 171 -7.19 -15.47 -17.29
C ARG A 171 -7.58 -14.00 -17.47
N LEU A 172 -8.18 -13.63 -18.61
CA LEU A 172 -8.71 -12.28 -18.82
C LEU A 172 -9.77 -11.92 -17.77
N GLN A 173 -10.70 -12.83 -17.48
CA GLN A 173 -11.73 -12.65 -16.45
C GLN A 173 -11.08 -12.39 -15.06
N GLN A 174 -10.06 -13.17 -14.69
CA GLN A 174 -9.34 -12.94 -13.43
C GLN A 174 -8.65 -11.58 -13.40
N ASN A 175 -8.06 -11.15 -14.51
CA ASN A 175 -7.43 -9.82 -14.60
C ASN A 175 -8.47 -8.70 -14.44
N ILE A 176 -9.68 -8.86 -15.00
CA ILE A 176 -10.79 -7.90 -14.84
C ILE A 176 -11.21 -7.82 -13.38
N ILE A 177 -11.36 -8.97 -12.69
CA ILE A 177 -11.73 -9.01 -11.27
C ILE A 177 -10.69 -8.28 -10.42
N TRP A 178 -9.39 -8.56 -10.62
CA TRP A 178 -8.31 -7.89 -9.89
C TRP A 178 -8.21 -6.40 -10.20
N SER A 179 -8.46 -6.00 -11.45
CA SER A 179 -8.53 -4.60 -11.83
C SER A 179 -9.69 -3.89 -11.13
N SER A 180 -10.87 -4.52 -11.09
CA SER A 180 -12.03 -3.99 -10.37
C SER A 180 -11.75 -3.85 -8.87
N LYS A 181 -11.23 -4.89 -8.21
CA LYS A 181 -10.82 -4.85 -6.80
C LYS A 181 -9.87 -3.69 -6.52
N SER A 182 -8.84 -3.52 -7.37
CA SER A 182 -7.82 -2.47 -7.19
C SER A 182 -8.35 -1.04 -7.41
N ASN A 183 -9.48 -0.88 -8.10
CA ASN A 183 -10.07 0.41 -8.42
C ASN A 183 -11.40 0.66 -7.70
N PHE A 184 -11.88 -0.25 -6.87
CA PHE A 184 -13.04 -0.07 -6.01
C PHE A 184 -12.60 0.14 -4.56
N VAL A 185 -12.04 1.32 -4.30
CA VAL A 185 -11.59 1.74 -2.97
C VAL A 185 -12.46 2.91 -2.55
N ASP A 186 -13.56 2.62 -1.87
CA ASP A 186 -14.68 3.49 -1.50
C ASP A 186 -15.54 3.86 -2.72
N ILE A 187 -14.99 4.52 -3.70
CA ILE A 187 -15.59 4.86 -5.00
C ILE A 187 -14.75 4.28 -6.14
N PRO A 188 -15.31 4.12 -7.34
CA PRO A 188 -14.50 3.74 -8.51
C PRO A 188 -13.42 4.79 -8.75
N THR A 189 -12.15 4.37 -8.64
CA THR A 189 -10.99 5.23 -8.86
C THR A 189 -10.42 5.02 -10.26
N ASP A 190 -9.73 6.02 -10.80
CA ASP A 190 -9.09 5.92 -12.12
C ASP A 190 -7.92 4.92 -12.10
N CYS A 191 -7.09 5.00 -11.06
CA CYS A 191 -5.93 4.12 -10.90
C CYS A 191 -5.39 4.16 -9.47
N PRO A 192 -4.84 3.04 -8.95
CA PRO A 192 -4.39 2.95 -7.55
C PRO A 192 -2.94 3.37 -7.33
N GLN A 193 -2.09 3.51 -8.39
CA GLN A 193 -0.63 3.61 -8.23
C GLN A 193 -0.08 5.02 -8.30
N ARG A 194 -0.74 5.96 -8.99
CA ARG A 194 -0.22 7.28 -9.30
C ARG A 194 -0.98 8.41 -8.60
N ASP A 195 -0.59 9.65 -8.88
CA ASP A 195 -1.16 10.88 -8.34
C ASP A 195 -2.56 11.27 -8.88
N GLU A 196 -3.33 10.29 -9.31
CA GLU A 196 -4.66 10.48 -9.93
C GLU A 196 -5.65 9.41 -9.42
N ARG A 197 -5.82 9.35 -8.11
CA ARG A 197 -6.75 8.41 -7.46
C ARG A 197 -8.12 9.05 -7.21
N LEU A 198 -8.60 9.80 -8.18
CA LEU A 198 -9.89 10.48 -8.09
C LEU A 198 -11.01 9.57 -8.54
N GLY A 199 -12.22 9.85 -8.04
CA GLY A 199 -13.42 9.18 -8.53
C GLY A 199 -13.57 9.38 -10.04
N TRP A 200 -13.92 8.31 -10.71
CA TRP A 200 -14.05 8.26 -12.16
C TRP A 200 -15.52 8.47 -12.54
N THR A 201 -15.92 9.71 -12.74
CA THR A 201 -17.22 10.09 -13.32
C THR A 201 -17.12 11.45 -13.99
#